data_a26e1cc241faf0aa9260fb79a4d774c2
#
_entry.id   a26e1cc241faf0aa9260fb79a4d774c2
#
_cell.length_a   1.000
_cell.length_b   1.000
_cell.length_c   1.000
_cell.angle_alpha   90.00
_cell.angle_beta   90.00
_cell.angle_gamma   90.00
#
_symmetry.space_group_name_H-M   'P 1'
#
loop_
_entity.id
_entity.type
_entity.pdbx_description
1 polymer ?
#
loop_
_entity_poly.entity_id
_entity_poly.type
_entity_poly.pdbx_seq_one_letter_code
_entity_poly.pdbx_strand_id
1 'polypeptide(L)'
;MHPVVLREVARCGAARAGVAATARGDYETPCFMPVGTRAAVKYLSADDYRAIGARIVLGNASHLMLRPGAETVAALGGLGRFSGWDGLTLTDSGGYQVFSLGPDVDDEGVTFRSVYDGSTHRLGPESAVATQELLGADVQMALDVCPALPAPREVVAAAAARTHAWAARARAAHRRDDQSLFGIVQGGIDEGLRAESARTIAAMGFDGHGIGGLSVGETRAEMLPALAAAIAHLPADRPRYLMGV
;
A
#
# COMPACT_ATOMS: atom_id res chain seq x y z
N MET A 1 -2.86 3.00 -20.61
CA MET A 1 -3.03 1.54 -20.32
C MET A 1 -2.68 1.39 -18.85
N HIS A 2 -3.40 0.58 -18.07
CA HIS A 2 -3.02 0.38 -16.67
C HIS A 2 -1.74 -0.45 -16.63
N PRO A 3 -0.73 -0.07 -15.79
CA PRO A 3 0.53 -0.80 -15.69
C PRO A 3 0.38 -2.19 -15.06
N VAL A 4 -0.73 -2.47 -14.35
CA VAL A 4 -1.06 -3.83 -13.90
C VAL A 4 -2.40 -4.28 -14.50
N VAL A 5 -2.43 -5.52 -14.99
CA VAL A 5 -3.64 -6.18 -15.52
C VAL A 5 -3.84 -7.50 -14.80
N LEU A 6 -5.00 -7.67 -14.16
CA LEU A 6 -5.37 -8.94 -13.51
C LEU A 6 -6.24 -9.79 -14.44
N ARG A 7 -5.74 -10.97 -14.80
CA ARG A 7 -6.48 -12.01 -15.52
C ARG A 7 -6.87 -13.13 -14.56
N GLU A 8 -8.17 -13.31 -14.36
CA GLU A 8 -8.68 -14.44 -13.59
C GLU A 8 -8.47 -15.74 -14.37
N VAL A 9 -7.96 -16.79 -13.70
CA VAL A 9 -7.69 -18.10 -14.29
C VAL A 9 -8.55 -19.21 -13.69
N ALA A 10 -9.05 -19.03 -12.47
CA ALA A 10 -9.95 -19.97 -11.82
C ALA A 10 -10.84 -19.28 -10.77
N ARG A 11 -12.01 -19.86 -10.51
CA ARG A 11 -12.95 -19.36 -9.49
C ARG A 11 -13.61 -20.52 -8.75
N CYS A 12 -13.80 -20.33 -7.43
CA CYS A 12 -14.59 -21.22 -6.60
C CYS A 12 -15.45 -20.37 -5.65
N GLY A 13 -16.75 -20.26 -5.92
CA GLY A 13 -17.62 -19.32 -5.21
C GLY A 13 -17.12 -17.86 -5.34
N ALA A 14 -16.87 -17.20 -4.23
CA ALA A 14 -16.31 -15.86 -4.20
C ALA A 14 -14.76 -15.83 -4.32
N ALA A 15 -14.10 -16.96 -4.08
CA ALA A 15 -12.65 -17.08 -4.21
C ALA A 15 -12.22 -17.10 -5.67
N ARG A 16 -11.12 -16.40 -5.99
CA ARG A 16 -10.56 -16.36 -7.34
C ARG A 16 -9.05 -16.55 -7.31
N ALA A 17 -8.53 -17.23 -8.30
CA ALA A 17 -7.11 -17.26 -8.63
C ALA A 17 -6.88 -16.53 -9.95
N GLY A 18 -5.77 -15.84 -10.08
CA GLY A 18 -5.45 -15.05 -11.25
C GLY A 18 -3.96 -14.86 -11.44
N VAL A 19 -3.62 -14.20 -12.54
CA VAL A 19 -2.27 -13.72 -12.82
C VAL A 19 -2.36 -12.19 -13.00
N ALA A 20 -1.57 -11.46 -12.22
CA ALA A 20 -1.39 -10.03 -12.36
C ALA A 20 -0.11 -9.78 -13.15
N ALA A 21 -0.25 -9.18 -14.33
CA ALA A 21 0.86 -8.81 -15.20
C ALA A 21 1.27 -7.36 -14.89
N THR A 22 2.56 -7.15 -14.66
CA THR A 22 3.18 -5.82 -14.47
C THR A 22 4.18 -5.53 -15.59
N ALA A 23 4.73 -4.33 -15.63
CA ALA A 23 5.74 -3.96 -16.62
C ALA A 23 7.02 -4.82 -16.53
N ARG A 24 7.34 -5.37 -15.35
CA ARG A 24 8.56 -6.16 -15.12
C ARG A 24 8.34 -7.67 -15.01
N GLY A 25 7.13 -8.13 -15.02
CA GLY A 25 6.81 -9.56 -14.92
C GLY A 25 5.46 -9.81 -14.28
N ASP A 26 5.13 -11.07 -14.14
CA ASP A 26 3.84 -11.54 -13.66
C ASP A 26 3.94 -12.14 -12.27
N TYR A 27 2.85 -12.07 -11.50
CA TYR A 27 2.71 -12.81 -10.26
C TYR A 27 1.32 -13.46 -10.14
N GLU A 28 1.31 -14.63 -9.59
CA GLU A 28 0.06 -15.36 -9.33
C GLU A 28 -0.66 -14.79 -8.12
N THR A 29 -2.00 -14.82 -8.14
CA THR A 29 -2.85 -14.45 -7.00
C THR A 29 -3.81 -15.59 -6.65
N PRO A 30 -4.12 -15.80 -5.36
CA PRO A 30 -3.60 -15.06 -4.20
C PRO A 30 -2.12 -15.37 -3.92
N CYS A 31 -1.39 -14.39 -3.41
CA CYS A 31 -0.02 -14.58 -2.95
C CYS A 31 0.23 -13.82 -1.65
N PHE A 32 1.17 -14.32 -0.87
CA PHE A 32 1.69 -13.63 0.30
C PHE A 32 2.90 -12.78 -0.10
N MET A 33 2.99 -11.56 0.44
CA MET A 33 4.10 -10.64 0.23
C MET A 33 4.94 -10.55 1.52
N PRO A 34 6.14 -11.14 1.58
CA PRO A 34 7.03 -10.96 2.71
C PRO A 34 7.40 -9.48 2.92
N VAL A 35 7.47 -9.05 4.19
CA VAL A 35 7.79 -7.65 4.52
C VAL A 35 9.29 -7.49 4.72
N GLY A 36 9.92 -6.81 3.79
CA GLY A 36 11.32 -6.40 3.83
C GLY A 36 11.46 -4.92 4.21
N THR A 37 11.27 -4.57 5.47
CA THR A 37 11.14 -3.20 5.99
C THR A 37 12.19 -2.22 5.43
N ARG A 38 13.46 -2.61 5.38
CA ARG A 38 14.57 -1.83 4.84
C ARG A 38 15.24 -2.55 3.67
N ALA A 39 14.43 -2.97 2.70
CA ALA A 39 14.86 -3.76 1.54
C ALA A 39 15.35 -5.18 1.89
N ALA A 40 15.10 -5.65 3.11
CA ALA A 40 15.45 -7.01 3.53
C ALA A 40 14.43 -7.56 4.51
N VAL A 41 13.97 -8.78 4.29
CA VAL A 41 13.16 -9.52 5.25
C VAL A 41 14.08 -10.06 6.33
N LYS A 42 13.72 -9.82 7.59
CA LYS A 42 14.56 -10.18 8.74
C LYS A 42 14.90 -11.67 8.73
N TYR A 43 16.19 -11.98 8.82
CA TYR A 43 16.76 -13.34 8.82
C TYR A 43 16.64 -14.13 7.50
N LEU A 44 16.19 -13.53 6.41
CA LEU A 44 16.09 -14.19 5.11
C LEU A 44 16.93 -13.47 4.05
N SER A 45 17.53 -14.24 3.17
CA SER A 45 18.22 -13.78 1.97
C SER A 45 17.28 -13.77 0.76
N ALA A 46 17.70 -13.21 -0.36
CA ALA A 46 16.94 -13.28 -1.61
C ALA A 46 16.76 -14.73 -2.10
N ASP A 47 17.73 -15.62 -1.82
CA ASP A 47 17.63 -17.04 -2.15
C ASP A 47 16.54 -17.75 -1.31
N ASP A 48 16.40 -17.36 -0.05
CA ASP A 48 15.33 -17.87 0.79
C ASP A 48 13.95 -17.44 0.28
N TYR A 49 13.79 -16.19 -0.22
CA TYR A 49 12.54 -15.75 -0.84
C TYR A 49 12.20 -16.58 -2.08
N ARG A 50 13.20 -16.89 -2.92
CA ARG A 50 13.01 -17.76 -4.09
C ARG A 50 12.61 -19.16 -3.67
N ALA A 51 13.27 -19.71 -2.66
CA ALA A 51 13.01 -21.07 -2.17
C ALA A 51 11.57 -21.24 -1.63
N ILE A 52 11.01 -20.21 -0.97
CA ILE A 52 9.61 -20.24 -0.51
C ILE A 52 8.59 -19.82 -1.59
N GLY A 53 9.05 -19.53 -2.82
CA GLY A 53 8.19 -19.17 -3.93
C GLY A 53 7.62 -17.76 -3.87
N ALA A 54 8.23 -16.84 -3.11
CA ALA A 54 7.83 -15.43 -3.11
C ALA A 54 7.98 -14.84 -4.52
N ARG A 55 7.02 -14.04 -4.94
CA ARG A 55 7.03 -13.36 -6.23
C ARG A 55 7.16 -11.85 -6.10
N ILE A 56 6.67 -11.32 -5.00
CA ILE A 56 6.67 -9.89 -4.69
C ILE A 56 7.06 -9.68 -3.23
N VAL A 57 7.92 -8.72 -2.95
CA VAL A 57 8.39 -8.37 -1.60
C VAL A 57 8.00 -6.93 -1.30
N LEU A 58 7.51 -6.68 -0.08
CA LEU A 58 7.11 -5.36 0.36
C LEU A 58 8.28 -4.63 1.04
N GLY A 59 8.55 -3.39 0.64
CA GLY A 59 9.46 -2.46 1.30
C GLY A 59 8.70 -1.30 1.96
N ASN A 60 9.15 -0.84 3.14
CA ASN A 60 8.51 0.30 3.79
C ASN A 60 9.15 1.62 3.33
N ALA A 61 8.40 2.42 2.59
CA ALA A 61 8.90 3.66 1.98
C ALA A 61 9.42 4.66 3.01
N SER A 62 8.76 4.83 4.16
CA SER A 62 9.19 5.75 5.22
C SER A 62 10.57 5.41 5.78
N HIS A 63 10.86 4.12 6.00
CA HIS A 63 12.17 3.69 6.47
C HIS A 63 13.26 3.90 5.43
N LEU A 64 12.98 3.59 4.16
CA LEU A 64 13.93 3.75 3.05
C LEU A 64 14.17 5.22 2.72
N MET A 65 13.13 6.07 2.81
CA MET A 65 13.23 7.53 2.66
C MET A 65 14.16 8.14 3.73
N LEU A 66 14.00 7.72 4.99
CA LEU A 66 14.82 8.23 6.09
C LEU A 66 16.24 7.67 6.04
N ARG A 67 16.40 6.39 5.67
CA ARG A 67 17.70 5.74 5.66
C ARG A 67 17.72 4.51 4.75
N PRO A 68 18.51 4.49 3.67
CA PRO A 68 19.62 5.41 3.33
C PRO A 68 19.22 6.68 2.58
N GLY A 69 17.94 6.89 2.27
CA GLY A 69 17.41 7.93 1.39
C GLY A 69 16.96 7.37 0.05
N ALA A 70 15.83 7.86 -0.47
CA ALA A 70 15.26 7.36 -1.71
C ALA A 70 16.18 7.62 -2.92
N GLU A 71 16.87 8.77 -2.94
CA GLU A 71 17.86 9.12 -3.98
C GLU A 71 19.05 8.15 -3.98
N THR A 72 19.49 7.70 -2.80
CA THR A 72 20.57 6.70 -2.68
C THR A 72 20.12 5.36 -3.27
N VAL A 73 18.89 4.94 -2.97
CA VAL A 73 18.32 3.70 -3.53
C VAL A 73 18.17 3.81 -5.05
N ALA A 74 17.70 4.97 -5.56
CA ALA A 74 17.60 5.25 -6.99
C ALA A 74 18.96 5.16 -7.68
N ALA A 75 20.00 5.79 -7.11
CA ALA A 75 21.36 5.77 -7.66
C ALA A 75 21.96 4.36 -7.71
N LEU A 76 21.51 3.45 -6.84
CA LEU A 76 21.91 2.04 -6.82
C LEU A 76 21.04 1.15 -7.73
N GLY A 77 20.14 1.72 -8.52
CA GLY A 77 19.33 1.02 -9.52
C GLY A 77 17.97 0.58 -9.02
N GLY A 78 17.43 1.24 -8.00
CA GLY A 78 16.12 1.00 -7.43
C GLY A 78 16.07 -0.11 -6.38
N LEU A 79 14.90 -0.31 -5.79
CA LEU A 79 14.70 -1.17 -4.64
C LEU A 79 15.09 -2.63 -4.90
N GLY A 80 14.71 -3.19 -6.05
CA GLY A 80 15.05 -4.57 -6.39
C GLY A 80 16.57 -4.78 -6.41
N ARG A 81 17.31 -3.94 -7.15
CA ARG A 81 18.77 -4.05 -7.23
C ARG A 81 19.46 -3.76 -5.90
N PHE A 82 18.98 -2.76 -5.16
CA PHE A 82 19.49 -2.42 -3.83
C PHE A 82 19.34 -3.56 -2.84
N SER A 83 18.22 -4.31 -2.89
CA SER A 83 17.95 -5.46 -2.01
C SER A 83 18.58 -6.78 -2.50
N GLY A 84 19.12 -6.84 -3.71
CA GLY A 84 19.53 -8.09 -4.36
C GLY A 84 18.35 -9.00 -4.75
N TRP A 85 17.14 -8.43 -4.83
CA TRP A 85 15.92 -9.14 -5.21
C TRP A 85 15.58 -8.89 -6.68
N ASP A 86 15.46 -9.94 -7.46
CA ASP A 86 15.14 -9.91 -8.90
C ASP A 86 13.65 -10.09 -9.22
N GLY A 87 12.83 -10.40 -8.21
CA GLY A 87 11.38 -10.43 -8.32
C GLY A 87 10.74 -9.03 -8.22
N LEU A 88 9.44 -9.00 -8.10
CA LEU A 88 8.66 -7.76 -8.01
C LEU A 88 8.74 -7.15 -6.61
N THR A 89 8.53 -5.85 -6.55
CA THR A 89 8.55 -5.08 -5.31
C THR A 89 7.27 -4.24 -5.17
N LEU A 90 6.76 -4.16 -3.96
CA LEU A 90 5.71 -3.22 -3.56
C LEU A 90 6.27 -2.32 -2.47
N THR A 91 5.98 -1.02 -2.51
CA THR A 91 6.22 -0.12 -1.38
C THR A 91 4.90 0.32 -0.77
N ASP A 92 4.83 0.35 0.58
CA ASP A 92 3.78 1.07 1.26
C ASP A 92 3.95 2.59 1.09
N SER A 93 2.94 3.36 1.51
CA SER A 93 3.01 4.82 1.47
C SER A 93 3.90 5.43 2.56
N GLY A 94 4.29 4.63 3.55
CA GLY A 94 4.95 5.10 4.78
C GLY A 94 3.99 5.64 5.84
N GLY A 95 2.71 5.80 5.55
CA GLY A 95 1.73 6.41 6.44
C GLY A 95 1.59 5.67 7.76
N TYR A 96 1.38 4.36 7.74
CA TYR A 96 1.17 3.57 8.96
C TYR A 96 2.31 3.73 9.98
N GLN A 97 3.56 3.65 9.53
CA GLN A 97 4.74 3.80 10.39
C GLN A 97 4.83 5.20 10.97
N VAL A 98 4.52 6.21 10.17
CA VAL A 98 4.53 7.60 10.59
C VAL A 98 3.42 7.89 11.60
N PHE A 99 2.21 7.37 11.40
CA PHE A 99 1.09 7.54 12.34
C PHE A 99 1.37 6.93 13.73
N SER A 100 2.16 5.87 13.80
CA SER A 100 2.57 5.27 15.09
C SER A 100 3.49 6.16 15.92
N LEU A 101 4.07 7.22 15.34
CA LEU A 101 4.99 8.16 15.99
C LEU A 101 4.30 9.37 16.63
N GLY A 102 2.95 9.42 16.65
CA GLY A 102 2.18 10.55 17.19
C GLY A 102 2.39 11.84 16.38
N PRO A 103 2.15 11.81 15.06
CA PRO A 103 2.42 12.93 14.17
C PRO A 103 1.38 14.04 14.31
N ASP A 104 1.75 15.22 13.79
CA ASP A 104 0.81 16.30 13.47
C ASP A 104 0.26 16.08 12.06
N VAL A 105 -1.07 15.93 11.94
CA VAL A 105 -1.77 15.58 10.68
C VAL A 105 -2.73 16.69 10.30
N ASP A 106 -2.52 17.27 9.12
CA ASP A 106 -3.42 18.24 8.49
C ASP A 106 -3.86 17.78 7.08
N ASP A 107 -4.55 18.64 6.34
CA ASP A 107 -5.04 18.29 5.01
C ASP A 107 -3.91 18.21 3.96
N GLU A 108 -2.77 18.81 4.22
CA GLU A 108 -1.61 18.80 3.33
C GLU A 108 -0.69 17.60 3.54
N GLY A 109 -0.77 16.93 4.68
CA GLY A 109 0.07 15.78 4.97
C GLY A 109 0.30 15.54 6.45
N VAL A 110 1.42 14.91 6.75
CA VAL A 110 1.79 14.51 8.10
C VAL A 110 3.21 14.98 8.43
N THR A 111 3.36 15.65 9.58
CA THR A 111 4.66 16.07 10.12
C THR A 111 5.05 15.13 11.26
N PHE A 112 6.24 14.57 11.20
CA PHE A 112 6.71 13.59 12.18
C PHE A 112 8.21 13.74 12.46
N ARG A 113 8.69 13.08 13.52
CA ARG A 113 10.10 13.03 13.85
C ARG A 113 10.72 11.71 13.46
N SER A 114 11.89 11.77 12.82
CA SER A 114 12.69 10.61 12.47
C SER A 114 13.10 9.80 13.71
N VAL A 115 12.89 8.50 13.66
CA VAL A 115 13.34 7.56 14.72
C VAL A 115 14.86 7.37 14.74
N TYR A 116 15.57 7.85 13.72
CA TYR A 116 17.01 7.65 13.58
C TYR A 116 17.84 8.80 14.18
N ASP A 117 17.38 10.02 14.00
CA ASP A 117 18.14 11.23 14.37
C ASP A 117 17.30 12.35 14.99
N GLY A 118 15.98 12.14 15.12
CA GLY A 118 15.05 13.12 15.68
C GLY A 118 14.74 14.30 14.75
N SER A 119 15.24 14.33 13.52
CA SER A 119 14.92 15.38 12.54
C SER A 119 13.44 15.39 12.21
N THR A 120 12.91 16.59 11.90
CA THR A 120 11.50 16.77 11.54
C THR A 120 11.34 16.59 10.03
N HIS A 121 10.39 15.78 9.64
CA HIS A 121 10.04 15.51 8.25
C HIS A 121 8.56 15.76 8.01
N ARG A 122 8.22 16.10 6.76
CA ARG A 122 6.84 16.19 6.28
C ARG A 122 6.63 15.25 5.11
N LEU A 123 5.55 14.48 5.19
CA LEU A 123 5.12 13.54 4.15
C LEU A 123 3.71 13.93 3.70
N GLY A 124 3.56 14.32 2.46
CA GLY A 124 2.29 14.57 1.80
C GLY A 124 2.04 13.57 0.68
N PRO A 125 0.84 13.56 0.07
CA PRO A 125 0.49 12.64 -1.01
C PRO A 125 1.48 12.67 -2.18
N GLU A 126 1.89 13.85 -2.62
CA GLU A 126 2.81 14.05 -3.73
C GLU A 126 4.22 13.57 -3.39
N SER A 127 4.71 13.91 -2.19
CA SER A 127 6.05 13.49 -1.76
C SER A 127 6.13 11.99 -1.48
N ALA A 128 5.03 11.36 -1.04
CA ALA A 128 4.95 9.91 -0.89
C ALA A 128 5.05 9.20 -2.25
N VAL A 129 4.35 9.71 -3.28
CA VAL A 129 4.47 9.21 -4.64
C VAL A 129 5.88 9.40 -5.17
N ALA A 130 6.45 10.61 -5.08
CA ALA A 130 7.80 10.91 -5.57
C ALA A 130 8.86 10.02 -4.90
N THR A 131 8.74 9.78 -3.59
CA THR A 131 9.63 8.86 -2.86
C THR A 131 9.56 7.45 -3.44
N GLN A 132 8.36 6.92 -3.67
CA GLN A 132 8.17 5.57 -4.20
C GLN A 132 8.58 5.46 -5.68
N GLU A 133 8.44 6.53 -6.47
CA GLU A 133 8.97 6.60 -7.83
C GLU A 133 10.50 6.50 -7.84
N LEU A 134 11.19 7.19 -6.92
CA LEU A 134 12.64 7.08 -6.73
C LEU A 134 13.06 5.69 -6.26
N LEU A 135 12.32 5.10 -5.34
CA LEU A 135 12.57 3.71 -4.89
C LEU A 135 12.42 2.70 -6.03
N GLY A 136 11.64 3.00 -7.07
CA GLY A 136 11.50 2.16 -8.24
C GLY A 136 10.73 0.86 -8.01
N ALA A 137 9.75 0.87 -7.08
CA ALA A 137 8.88 -0.28 -6.83
C ALA A 137 7.93 -0.52 -8.01
N ASP A 138 7.54 -1.77 -8.23
CA ASP A 138 6.56 -2.12 -9.28
C ASP A 138 5.15 -1.69 -8.91
N VAL A 139 4.84 -1.71 -7.63
CA VAL A 139 3.57 -1.28 -7.06
C VAL A 139 3.82 -0.26 -5.95
N GLN A 140 3.15 0.87 -6.04
CA GLN A 140 3.12 1.93 -5.05
C GLN A 140 1.76 1.99 -4.36
N MET A 141 1.73 2.45 -3.10
CA MET A 141 0.51 2.69 -2.35
C MET A 141 0.28 4.20 -2.17
N ALA A 142 -0.94 4.67 -2.39
CA ALA A 142 -1.30 6.04 -2.04
C ALA A 142 -1.21 6.27 -0.53
N LEU A 143 -0.85 7.50 -0.12
CA LEU A 143 -0.82 7.86 1.30
C LEU A 143 -2.25 7.87 1.86
N ASP A 144 -2.44 7.26 3.02
CA ASP A 144 -3.72 7.12 3.70
C ASP A 144 -3.63 7.49 5.18
N VAL A 145 -4.78 7.69 5.81
CA VAL A 145 -4.91 7.90 7.26
C VAL A 145 -5.56 6.69 7.89
N CYS A 146 -4.80 5.98 8.73
CA CYS A 146 -5.24 4.75 9.37
C CYS A 146 -5.37 4.95 10.89
N PRO A 147 -6.56 5.27 11.43
CA PRO A 147 -6.75 5.35 12.87
C PRO A 147 -6.68 3.97 13.51
N ALA A 148 -6.10 3.89 14.71
CA ALA A 148 -6.15 2.69 15.53
C ALA A 148 -7.60 2.41 15.97
N LEU A 149 -7.95 1.14 16.12
CA LEU A 149 -9.26 0.71 16.60
C LEU A 149 -9.17 0.20 18.07
N PRO A 150 -10.21 0.36 18.87
CA PRO A 150 -11.48 1.03 18.55
C PRO A 150 -11.34 2.56 18.49
N ALA A 151 -12.08 3.19 17.58
CA ALA A 151 -12.15 4.64 17.43
C ALA A 151 -13.61 5.08 17.22
N PRO A 152 -13.99 6.30 17.64
CA PRO A 152 -15.30 6.88 17.34
C PRO A 152 -15.55 6.94 15.84
N ARG A 153 -16.81 6.72 15.42
CA ARG A 153 -17.19 6.69 14.00
C ARG A 153 -16.81 7.98 13.26
N GLU A 154 -16.94 9.14 13.89
CA GLU A 154 -16.57 10.43 13.33
C GLU A 154 -15.07 10.55 13.06
N VAL A 155 -14.22 9.97 13.89
CA VAL A 155 -12.76 9.92 13.69
C VAL A 155 -12.42 9.04 12.47
N VAL A 156 -13.08 7.88 12.37
CA VAL A 156 -12.90 6.97 11.23
C VAL A 156 -13.40 7.61 9.93
N ALA A 157 -14.54 8.30 9.97
CA ALA A 157 -15.10 8.99 8.82
C ALA A 157 -14.20 10.14 8.35
N ALA A 158 -13.66 10.95 9.28
CA ALA A 158 -12.72 12.03 8.95
C ALA A 158 -11.42 11.49 8.35
N ALA A 159 -10.89 10.38 8.87
CA ALA A 159 -9.72 9.71 8.34
C ALA A 159 -9.97 9.17 6.92
N ALA A 160 -11.12 8.56 6.67
CA ALA A 160 -11.50 8.09 5.34
C ALA A 160 -11.64 9.26 4.34
N ALA A 161 -12.30 10.36 4.72
CA ALA A 161 -12.45 11.55 3.88
C ALA A 161 -11.08 12.16 3.52
N ARG A 162 -10.15 12.28 4.48
CA ARG A 162 -8.79 12.75 4.22
C ARG A 162 -8.03 11.79 3.31
N THR A 163 -8.15 10.47 3.52
CA THR A 163 -7.59 9.45 2.63
C THR A 163 -8.07 9.63 1.20
N HIS A 164 -9.37 9.90 0.98
CA HIS A 164 -9.90 10.13 -0.36
C HIS A 164 -9.31 11.39 -1.01
N ALA A 165 -9.18 12.49 -0.26
CA ALA A 165 -8.58 13.72 -0.77
C ALA A 165 -7.10 13.50 -1.14
N TRP A 166 -6.34 12.81 -0.29
CA TRP A 166 -4.95 12.47 -0.55
C TRP A 166 -4.79 11.48 -1.71
N ALA A 167 -5.70 10.51 -1.83
CA ALA A 167 -5.69 9.57 -2.95
C ALA A 167 -5.85 10.28 -4.31
N ALA A 168 -6.73 11.26 -4.39
CA ALA A 168 -6.90 12.07 -5.60
C ALA A 168 -5.62 12.84 -5.96
N ARG A 169 -4.94 13.45 -4.97
CA ARG A 169 -3.67 14.14 -5.13
C ARG A 169 -2.54 13.19 -5.54
N ALA A 170 -2.45 12.02 -4.90
CA ALA A 170 -1.47 10.98 -5.25
C ALA A 170 -1.67 10.52 -6.70
N ARG A 171 -2.93 10.27 -7.12
CA ARG A 171 -3.25 9.87 -8.50
C ARG A 171 -2.86 10.96 -9.52
N ALA A 172 -3.05 12.22 -9.17
CA ALA A 172 -2.65 13.35 -10.02
C ALA A 172 -1.12 13.55 -10.05
N ALA A 173 -0.40 13.18 -9.01
CA ALA A 173 1.05 13.32 -8.91
C ALA A 173 1.82 12.19 -9.61
N HIS A 174 1.26 10.98 -9.67
CA HIS A 174 1.90 9.80 -10.26
C HIS A 174 2.17 10.00 -11.76
N ARG A 175 3.42 9.78 -12.19
CA ARG A 175 3.88 10.06 -13.55
C ARG A 175 4.41 8.85 -14.30
N ARG A 176 4.81 7.80 -13.58
CA ARG A 176 5.45 6.62 -14.19
C ARG A 176 4.39 5.66 -14.70
N ASP A 177 4.49 5.30 -15.98
CA ASP A 177 3.62 4.33 -16.65
C ASP A 177 4.11 2.87 -16.53
N ASP A 178 5.34 2.68 -16.03
CA ASP A 178 5.93 1.37 -15.70
C ASP A 178 5.73 0.94 -14.23
N GLN A 179 5.13 1.79 -13.42
CA GLN A 179 4.78 1.51 -12.03
C GLN A 179 3.27 1.61 -11.82
N SER A 180 2.71 0.70 -11.02
CA SER A 180 1.30 0.72 -10.64
C SER A 180 1.09 1.54 -9.38
N LEU A 181 0.02 2.33 -9.33
CA LEU A 181 -0.41 3.03 -8.12
C LEU A 181 -1.72 2.43 -7.60
N PHE A 182 -1.73 1.96 -6.36
CA PHE A 182 -2.91 1.42 -5.69
C PHE A 182 -3.51 2.45 -4.73
N GLY A 183 -4.82 2.66 -4.84
CA GLY A 183 -5.58 3.44 -3.86
C GLY A 183 -5.95 2.60 -2.65
N ILE A 184 -6.07 3.22 -1.47
CA ILE A 184 -6.36 2.52 -0.21
C ILE A 184 -7.78 2.83 0.25
N VAL A 185 -8.54 1.77 0.51
CA VAL A 185 -9.88 1.83 1.12
C VAL A 185 -9.74 1.91 2.63
N GLN A 186 -10.34 2.91 3.26
CA GLN A 186 -10.41 3.09 4.70
C GLN A 186 -11.87 2.99 5.19
N GLY A 187 -12.14 3.07 6.50
CA GLY A 187 -13.50 3.03 7.06
C GLY A 187 -13.63 2.19 8.34
N GLY A 188 -12.50 1.74 8.94
CA GLY A 188 -12.50 0.94 10.16
C GLY A 188 -13.35 -0.31 10.02
N ILE A 189 -14.19 -0.59 11.03
CA ILE A 189 -15.15 -1.70 11.03
C ILE A 189 -16.57 -1.28 10.61
N ASP A 190 -16.78 -0.02 10.23
CA ASP A 190 -18.08 0.48 9.78
C ASP A 190 -18.34 0.09 8.32
N GLU A 191 -19.27 -0.83 8.10
CA GLU A 191 -19.58 -1.35 6.75
C GLU A 191 -20.04 -0.25 5.78
N GLY A 192 -20.75 0.77 6.27
CA GLY A 192 -21.21 1.90 5.46
C GLY A 192 -20.05 2.76 4.97
N LEU A 193 -19.12 3.11 5.87
CA LEU A 193 -17.90 3.85 5.52
C LEU A 193 -17.00 3.04 4.59
N ARG A 194 -16.88 1.73 4.80
CA ARG A 194 -16.14 0.82 3.90
C ARG A 194 -16.70 0.82 2.49
N ALA A 195 -18.01 0.66 2.37
CA ALA A 195 -18.70 0.65 1.08
C ALA A 195 -18.58 2.01 0.36
N GLU A 196 -18.70 3.11 1.08
CA GLU A 196 -18.50 4.47 0.54
C GLU A 196 -17.06 4.66 0.07
N SER A 197 -16.09 4.34 0.92
CA SER A 197 -14.67 4.46 0.60
C SER A 197 -14.28 3.61 -0.62
N ALA A 198 -14.76 2.36 -0.69
CA ALA A 198 -14.48 1.49 -1.82
C ALA A 198 -15.03 2.06 -3.14
N ARG A 199 -16.26 2.59 -3.15
CA ARG A 199 -16.82 3.26 -4.34
C ARG A 199 -16.02 4.49 -4.74
N THR A 200 -15.65 5.32 -3.76
CA THR A 200 -14.90 6.57 -4.00
C THR A 200 -13.51 6.27 -4.59
N ILE A 201 -12.77 5.35 -3.99
CA ILE A 201 -11.43 4.97 -4.45
C ILE A 201 -11.49 4.25 -5.81
N ALA A 202 -12.47 3.36 -6.01
CA ALA A 202 -12.64 2.68 -7.30
C ALA A 202 -12.91 3.65 -8.46
N ALA A 203 -13.68 4.72 -8.21
CA ALA A 203 -14.01 5.74 -9.22
C ALA A 203 -12.80 6.59 -9.65
N MET A 204 -11.70 6.62 -8.88
CA MET A 204 -10.50 7.39 -9.21
C MET A 204 -9.58 6.71 -10.24
N GLY A 205 -9.87 5.46 -10.64
CA GLY A 205 -9.14 4.77 -11.71
C GLY A 205 -7.74 4.33 -11.33
N PHE A 206 -7.54 3.87 -10.10
CA PHE A 206 -6.29 3.23 -9.65
C PHE A 206 -6.05 1.89 -10.34
N ASP A 207 -4.78 1.48 -10.43
CA ASP A 207 -4.37 0.23 -11.06
C ASP A 207 -4.72 -1.00 -10.21
N GLY A 208 -4.88 -0.81 -8.90
CA GLY A 208 -5.32 -1.80 -7.93
C GLY A 208 -5.77 -1.14 -6.62
N HIS A 209 -6.17 -1.94 -5.64
CA HIS A 209 -6.79 -1.44 -4.43
C HIS A 209 -6.21 -2.13 -3.19
N GLY A 210 -5.68 -1.32 -2.26
CA GLY A 210 -5.38 -1.74 -0.90
C GLY A 210 -6.64 -1.70 -0.03
N ILE A 211 -6.82 -2.68 0.82
CA ILE A 211 -7.85 -2.69 1.86
C ILE A 211 -7.12 -2.47 3.17
N GLY A 212 -6.98 -1.20 3.56
CA GLY A 212 -6.29 -0.76 4.75
C GLY A 212 -7.22 -0.59 5.96
N GLY A 213 -6.66 -0.18 7.11
CA GLY A 213 -7.42 0.07 8.34
C GLY A 213 -8.12 -1.16 8.91
N LEU A 214 -7.53 -2.33 8.68
CA LEU A 214 -7.84 -3.61 9.30
C LEU A 214 -6.55 -4.18 9.89
N SER A 215 -6.65 -5.11 10.85
CA SER A 215 -5.54 -5.59 11.70
C SER A 215 -4.88 -4.48 12.52
N VAL A 216 -5.70 -3.53 13.00
CA VAL A 216 -5.26 -2.36 13.78
C VAL A 216 -5.96 -2.26 15.15
N GLY A 217 -6.50 -3.37 15.64
CA GLY A 217 -7.13 -3.50 16.96
C GLY A 217 -8.48 -4.20 16.99
N GLU A 218 -9.10 -4.41 15.83
CA GLU A 218 -10.38 -5.11 15.72
C GLU A 218 -10.21 -6.64 15.84
N THR A 219 -11.30 -7.31 16.16
CA THR A 219 -11.38 -8.77 16.14
C THR A 219 -11.63 -9.30 14.72
N ARG A 220 -11.32 -10.59 14.49
CA ARG A 220 -11.63 -11.24 13.21
C ARG A 220 -13.13 -11.21 12.87
N ALA A 221 -14.00 -11.28 13.87
CA ALA A 221 -15.44 -11.23 13.68
C ALA A 221 -15.91 -9.86 13.17
N GLU A 222 -15.24 -8.77 13.56
CA GLU A 222 -15.49 -7.42 13.07
C GLU A 222 -14.83 -7.17 11.71
N MET A 223 -13.63 -7.72 11.48
CA MET A 223 -12.89 -7.55 10.23
C MET A 223 -13.64 -8.12 9.03
N LEU A 224 -14.20 -9.34 9.14
CA LEU A 224 -14.78 -10.04 7.98
C LEU A 224 -15.99 -9.32 7.36
N PRO A 225 -16.99 -8.79 8.10
CA PRO A 225 -18.06 -7.97 7.53
C PRO A 225 -17.54 -6.70 6.87
N ALA A 226 -16.60 -6.00 7.52
CA ALA A 226 -15.98 -4.79 6.99
C ALA A 226 -15.22 -5.05 5.67
N LEU A 227 -14.48 -6.15 5.62
CA LEU A 227 -13.82 -6.61 4.39
C LEU A 227 -14.84 -6.91 3.28
N ALA A 228 -15.90 -7.63 3.58
CA ALA A 228 -16.95 -7.96 2.63
C ALA A 228 -17.62 -6.70 2.05
N ALA A 229 -17.94 -5.73 2.90
CA ALA A 229 -18.51 -4.44 2.50
C ALA A 229 -17.59 -3.66 1.54
N ALA A 230 -16.27 -3.67 1.76
CA ALA A 230 -15.32 -3.06 0.85
C ALA A 230 -15.24 -3.80 -0.49
N ILE A 231 -15.09 -5.13 -0.46
CA ILE A 231 -14.88 -5.97 -1.65
C ILE A 231 -16.06 -5.89 -2.62
N ALA A 232 -17.28 -5.75 -2.12
CA ALA A 232 -18.50 -5.69 -2.92
C ALA A 232 -18.51 -4.53 -3.94
N HIS A 233 -17.71 -3.48 -3.70
CA HIS A 233 -17.67 -2.27 -4.51
C HIS A 233 -16.34 -2.07 -5.25
N LEU A 234 -15.39 -2.99 -5.12
CA LEU A 234 -14.12 -2.92 -5.84
C LEU A 234 -14.18 -3.67 -7.18
N PRO A 235 -13.57 -3.13 -8.25
CA PRO A 235 -13.50 -3.76 -9.55
C PRO A 235 -12.96 -5.19 -9.49
N ALA A 236 -13.57 -6.11 -10.23
CA ALA A 236 -13.15 -7.50 -10.25
C ALA A 236 -11.90 -7.73 -11.12
N ASP A 237 -11.65 -6.87 -12.07
CA ASP A 237 -10.52 -6.90 -13.00
C ASP A 237 -9.26 -6.19 -12.47
N ARG A 238 -9.25 -5.82 -11.19
CA ARG A 238 -8.12 -5.18 -10.53
C ARG A 238 -7.60 -6.02 -9.37
N PRO A 239 -6.27 -6.00 -9.10
CA PRO A 239 -5.71 -6.60 -7.91
C PRO A 239 -6.29 -5.98 -6.62
N ARG A 240 -6.44 -6.80 -5.59
CA ARG A 240 -6.86 -6.38 -4.25
C ARG A 240 -5.84 -6.86 -3.25
N TYR A 241 -5.33 -5.95 -2.45
CA TYR A 241 -4.33 -6.22 -1.43
C TYR A 241 -4.93 -6.02 -0.04
N LEU A 242 -5.13 -7.10 0.71
CA LEU A 242 -5.52 -7.02 2.12
C LEU A 242 -4.27 -6.71 2.93
N MET A 243 -4.24 -5.51 3.54
CA MET A 243 -3.05 -4.98 4.21
C MET A 243 -3.00 -5.42 5.67
N GLY A 244 -1.79 -5.79 6.15
CA GLY A 244 -1.53 -6.07 7.56
C GLY A 244 -2.02 -7.43 8.08
N VAL A 245 -2.38 -8.36 7.21
CA VAL A 245 -2.93 -9.70 7.57
C VAL A 245 -1.95 -10.80 7.24
#